data_e04e09418cc67c2472cf7eabcb5cf3f8
#
_entry.id   e04e09418cc67c2472cf7eabcb5cf3f8
#
_cell.length_a   1.000
_cell.length_b   1.000
_cell.length_c   1.000
_cell.angle_alpha   90.00
_cell.angle_beta   90.00
_cell.angle_gamma   90.00
#
_symmetry.space_group_name_H-M   'P 1'
#
loop_
_entity.id
_entity.type
_entity.pdbx_description
1 polymer ?
#
loop_
_entity_poly.entity_id
_entity_poly.type
_entity_poly.pdbx_seq_one_letter_code
_entity_poly.pdbx_strand_id
1 'polypeptide(L)'
;MTRKLEAIEPSEAIDLYLAQKEEDASARTVQAHRYRLKHFRRWCDEVDIDNMNDLTGRRLYEYRLWRKDDGDLNTVSLRTQLCTLRTFIRFCESIDAVESELHDEILLPTLNKNQDSRDEMLESDRAEKIRAYFRKFEYASIKHCLFEIFWSTSARLGAV
;
A
#
# COMPACT_ATOMS: atom_id res chain seq x y z
N MET A 1 -33.66 3.13 8.98
CA MET A 1 -33.23 2.99 10.37
C MET A 1 -31.77 3.35 10.46
N THR A 2 -31.44 4.37 11.20
CA THR A 2 -30.05 4.73 11.45
C THR A 2 -29.47 3.64 12.37
N ARG A 3 -28.51 2.84 11.87
CA ARG A 3 -27.78 1.90 12.71
C ARG A 3 -27.06 2.70 13.80
N LYS A 4 -27.09 2.20 15.02
CA LYS A 4 -26.35 2.82 16.12
C LYS A 4 -24.88 2.43 15.95
N LEU A 5 -24.00 3.45 15.83
CA LEU A 5 -22.57 3.20 15.75
C LEU A 5 -22.04 2.64 17.07
N GLU A 6 -21.10 1.71 16.96
CA GLU A 6 -20.37 1.14 18.10
C GLU A 6 -19.00 1.79 18.20
N ALA A 7 -18.65 2.26 19.41
CA ALA A 7 -17.39 2.92 19.65
C ALA A 7 -16.24 1.92 19.61
N ILE A 8 -15.20 2.23 18.84
CA ILE A 8 -13.98 1.43 18.73
C ILE A 8 -12.79 2.34 18.42
N GLU A 9 -11.65 2.06 19.05
CA GLU A 9 -10.40 2.78 18.76
C GLU A 9 -9.84 2.42 17.38
N PRO A 10 -9.17 3.37 16.68
CA PRO A 10 -8.55 3.10 15.39
C PRO A 10 -7.57 1.91 15.39
N SER A 11 -6.80 1.76 16.45
CA SER A 11 -5.85 0.64 16.62
C SER A 11 -6.56 -0.71 16.70
N GLU A 12 -7.61 -0.80 17.50
CA GLU A 12 -8.41 -2.02 17.67
C GLU A 12 -9.14 -2.38 16.36
N ALA A 13 -9.74 -1.40 15.68
CA ALA A 13 -10.38 -1.60 14.39
C ALA A 13 -9.42 -2.14 13.32
N ILE A 14 -8.17 -1.64 13.30
CA ILE A 14 -7.12 -2.13 12.40
C ILE A 14 -6.76 -3.58 12.72
N ASP A 15 -6.62 -3.92 14.00
CA ASP A 15 -6.26 -5.28 14.40
C ASP A 15 -7.37 -6.28 14.03
N LEU A 16 -8.64 -5.95 14.24
CA LEU A 16 -9.79 -6.75 13.79
C LEU A 16 -9.80 -6.93 12.25
N TYR A 17 -9.56 -5.84 11.52
CA TYR A 17 -9.48 -5.91 10.07
C TYR A 17 -8.36 -6.81 9.58
N LEU A 18 -7.17 -6.70 10.17
CA LEU A 18 -6.02 -7.53 9.78
C LEU A 18 -6.25 -9.00 10.12
N ALA A 19 -6.89 -9.31 11.25
CA ALA A 19 -7.28 -10.68 11.60
C ALA A 19 -8.24 -11.27 10.57
N GLN A 20 -9.25 -10.50 10.15
CA GLN A 20 -10.17 -10.94 9.08
C GLN A 20 -9.42 -11.15 7.75
N LYS A 21 -8.44 -10.28 7.43
CA LYS A 21 -7.63 -10.44 6.22
C LYS A 21 -6.70 -11.66 6.25
N GLU A 22 -6.25 -12.09 7.40
CA GLU A 22 -5.44 -13.31 7.54
C GLU A 22 -6.19 -14.58 7.13
N GLU A 23 -7.53 -14.57 7.20
CA GLU A 23 -8.35 -15.69 6.75
C GLU A 23 -8.46 -15.77 5.21
N ASP A 24 -8.48 -14.61 4.51
CA ASP A 24 -8.82 -14.52 3.09
C ASP A 24 -7.64 -14.19 2.16
N ALA A 25 -6.51 -13.70 2.71
CA ALA A 25 -5.43 -13.15 1.92
C ALA A 25 -4.07 -13.78 2.24
N SER A 26 -3.11 -13.64 1.29
CA SER A 26 -1.74 -14.07 1.53
C SER A 26 -1.06 -13.25 2.64
N ALA A 27 -0.11 -13.86 3.35
CA ALA A 27 0.67 -13.18 4.38
C ALA A 27 1.35 -11.89 3.85
N ARG A 28 1.76 -11.88 2.58
CA ARG A 28 2.33 -10.70 1.93
C ARG A 28 1.31 -9.57 1.78
N THR A 29 0.07 -9.89 1.44
CA THR A 29 -1.02 -8.92 1.33
C THR A 29 -1.36 -8.33 2.69
N VAL A 30 -1.48 -9.16 3.73
CA VAL A 30 -1.73 -8.72 5.10
C VAL A 30 -0.62 -7.78 5.58
N GLN A 31 0.63 -8.14 5.35
CA GLN A 31 1.78 -7.30 5.71
C GLN A 31 1.76 -5.94 4.99
N ALA A 32 1.38 -5.92 3.70
CA ALA A 32 1.24 -4.68 2.95
C ALA A 32 0.12 -3.78 3.51
N HIS A 33 -1.03 -4.37 3.90
CA HIS A 33 -2.12 -3.64 4.53
C HIS A 33 -1.73 -3.10 5.91
N ARG A 34 -1.07 -3.92 6.74
CA ARG A 34 -0.52 -3.52 8.05
C ARG A 34 0.40 -2.31 7.91
N TYR A 35 1.34 -2.36 6.97
CA TYR A 35 2.28 -1.27 6.72
C TYR A 35 1.58 0.03 6.30
N ARG A 36 0.58 -0.05 5.43
CA ARG A 36 -0.16 1.13 4.95
C ARG A 36 -1.05 1.73 6.04
N LEU A 37 -1.77 0.89 6.79
CA LEU A 37 -2.66 1.33 7.87
C LEU A 37 -1.91 1.86 9.10
N LYS A 38 -0.64 1.52 9.27
CA LYS A 38 0.23 2.15 10.28
C LYS A 38 0.26 3.68 10.14
N HIS A 39 0.25 4.20 8.92
CA HIS A 39 0.24 5.64 8.69
C HIS A 39 -1.11 6.27 9.06
N PHE A 40 -2.21 5.58 8.80
CA PHE A 40 -3.53 6.02 9.21
C PHE A 40 -3.66 6.08 10.73
N ARG A 41 -3.20 5.04 11.44
CA ARG A 41 -3.16 5.03 12.90
C ARG A 41 -2.36 6.23 13.44
N ARG A 42 -1.13 6.44 12.93
CA ARG A 42 -0.29 7.56 13.36
C ARG A 42 -0.99 8.92 13.17
N TRP A 43 -1.68 9.10 12.03
CA TRP A 43 -2.43 10.31 11.81
C TRP A 43 -3.59 10.47 12.79
N CYS A 44 -4.33 9.42 13.10
CA CYS A 44 -5.37 9.46 14.13
C CYS A 44 -4.80 9.91 15.49
N ASP A 45 -3.63 9.37 15.88
CA ASP A 45 -2.95 9.76 17.12
C ASP A 45 -2.54 11.25 17.09
N GLU A 46 -2.08 11.77 15.95
CA GLU A 46 -1.66 13.18 15.79
C GLU A 46 -2.83 14.18 15.84
N VAL A 47 -4.04 13.77 15.45
CA VAL A 47 -5.23 14.64 15.41
C VAL A 47 -6.27 14.30 16.48
N ASP A 48 -5.88 13.52 17.49
CA ASP A 48 -6.70 13.12 18.64
C ASP A 48 -8.03 12.45 18.22
N ILE A 49 -7.99 11.53 17.24
CA ILE A 49 -9.12 10.67 16.90
C ILE A 49 -8.99 9.35 17.66
N ASP A 50 -9.70 9.25 18.78
CA ASP A 50 -9.71 8.06 19.64
C ASP A 50 -10.87 7.09 19.31
N ASN A 51 -11.83 7.51 18.49
CA ASN A 51 -13.00 6.75 18.15
C ASN A 51 -13.27 6.79 16.65
N MET A 52 -13.41 5.62 16.04
CA MET A 52 -13.73 5.51 14.62
C MET A 52 -15.05 6.18 14.25
N ASN A 53 -16.01 6.29 15.17
CA ASN A 53 -17.28 6.98 14.95
C ASN A 53 -17.11 8.47 14.58
N ASP A 54 -15.98 9.08 14.95
CA ASP A 54 -15.68 10.50 14.68
C ASP A 54 -15.13 10.74 13.26
N LEU A 55 -14.94 9.68 12.50
CA LEU A 55 -14.50 9.79 11.11
C LEU A 55 -15.63 10.30 10.22
N THR A 56 -15.28 11.28 9.39
CA THR A 56 -16.14 11.85 8.36
C THR A 56 -15.39 11.91 7.03
N GLY A 57 -16.09 12.08 5.93
CA GLY A 57 -15.45 12.29 4.62
C GLY A 57 -14.45 13.44 4.62
N ARG A 58 -14.75 14.52 5.37
CA ARG A 58 -13.81 15.64 5.56
C ARG A 58 -12.52 15.18 6.26
N ARG A 59 -12.61 14.42 7.34
CA ARG A 59 -11.45 13.88 8.06
C ARG A 59 -10.61 12.95 7.17
N LEU A 60 -11.26 12.11 6.37
CA LEU A 60 -10.58 11.24 5.41
C LEU A 60 -9.86 12.05 4.30
N TYR A 61 -10.41 13.18 3.89
CA TYR A 61 -9.74 14.08 2.97
C TYR A 61 -8.54 14.80 3.61
N GLU A 62 -8.65 15.23 4.86
CA GLU A 62 -7.53 15.78 5.65
C GLU A 62 -6.39 14.74 5.78
N TYR A 63 -6.71 13.48 6.07
CA TYR A 63 -5.73 12.39 6.04
C TYR A 63 -5.03 12.26 4.68
N ARG A 64 -5.76 12.32 3.59
CA ARG A 64 -5.19 12.25 2.24
C ARG A 64 -4.14 13.34 2.01
N LEU A 65 -4.45 14.59 2.38
CA LEU A 65 -3.52 15.71 2.25
C LEU A 65 -2.28 15.49 3.14
N TRP A 66 -2.51 15.19 4.41
CA TRP A 66 -1.44 14.91 5.35
C TRP A 66 -0.53 13.76 4.85
N ARG A 67 -1.11 12.68 4.37
CA ARG A 67 -0.33 11.51 3.91
C ARG A 67 0.49 11.78 2.68
N LYS A 68 0.00 12.61 1.78
CA LYS A 68 0.75 13.02 0.60
C LYS A 68 2.01 13.79 0.99
N ASP A 69 1.87 14.74 1.91
CA ASP A 69 2.96 15.62 2.35
C ASP A 69 3.96 14.87 3.26
N ASP A 70 3.48 14.09 4.22
CA ASP A 70 4.29 13.31 5.16
C ASP A 70 5.22 12.30 4.45
N GLY A 71 4.77 11.69 3.38
CA GLY A 71 5.55 10.67 2.67
C GLY A 71 6.15 11.12 1.36
N ASP A 72 5.99 12.37 0.96
CA ASP A 72 6.34 12.86 -0.39
C ASP A 72 5.90 11.87 -1.49
N LEU A 73 4.64 11.41 -1.36
CA LEU A 73 4.13 10.31 -2.17
C LEU A 73 3.78 10.76 -3.59
N ASN A 74 4.24 9.98 -4.55
CA ASN A 74 3.73 10.10 -5.91
C ASN A 74 2.24 9.64 -5.98
N THR A 75 1.57 9.99 -7.06
CA THR A 75 0.13 9.72 -7.26
C THR A 75 -0.23 8.24 -7.18
N VAL A 76 0.63 7.35 -7.71
CA VAL A 76 0.41 5.88 -7.71
C VAL A 76 0.47 5.34 -6.28
N SER A 77 1.49 5.71 -5.52
CA SER A 77 1.67 5.27 -4.13
C SER A 77 0.55 5.78 -3.24
N LEU A 78 0.16 7.06 -3.38
CA LEU A 78 -0.96 7.64 -2.64
C LEU A 78 -2.27 6.90 -2.97
N ARG A 79 -2.56 6.67 -4.25
CA ARG A 79 -3.74 5.91 -4.67
C ARG A 79 -3.77 4.51 -4.05
N THR A 80 -2.64 3.80 -4.07
CA THR A 80 -2.54 2.45 -3.50
C THR A 80 -2.84 2.44 -2.01
N GLN A 81 -2.35 3.43 -1.26
CA GLN A 81 -2.63 3.55 0.17
C GLN A 81 -4.09 3.90 0.43
N LEU A 82 -4.68 4.81 -0.34
CA LEU A 82 -6.10 5.17 -0.23
C LEU A 82 -7.04 4.03 -0.62
N CYS A 83 -6.66 3.16 -1.58
CA CYS A 83 -7.41 1.95 -1.88
C CYS A 83 -7.42 0.98 -0.69
N THR A 84 -6.30 0.83 0.01
CA THR A 84 -6.25 0.03 1.25
C THR A 84 -7.14 0.64 2.33
N LEU A 85 -7.07 1.96 2.52
CA LEU A 85 -7.93 2.68 3.47
C LEU A 85 -9.42 2.49 3.13
N ARG A 86 -9.80 2.62 1.86
CA ARG A 86 -11.19 2.40 1.40
C ARG A 86 -11.69 0.99 1.76
N THR A 87 -10.86 -0.03 1.58
CA THR A 87 -11.19 -1.40 1.94
C THR A 87 -11.33 -1.56 3.46
N PHE A 88 -10.48 -0.91 4.23
CA PHE A 88 -10.55 -0.89 5.69
C PHE A 88 -11.81 -0.17 6.20
N ILE A 89 -12.14 1.00 5.66
CA ILE A 89 -13.36 1.74 6.05
C ILE A 89 -14.62 0.93 5.71
N ARG A 90 -14.66 0.23 4.57
CA ARG A 90 -15.77 -0.67 4.24
C ARG A 90 -15.93 -1.81 5.27
N PHE A 91 -14.83 -2.34 5.78
CA PHE A 91 -14.88 -3.29 6.89
C PHE A 91 -15.44 -2.63 8.16
N CYS A 92 -14.99 -1.41 8.49
CA CYS A 92 -15.50 -0.67 9.64
C CYS A 92 -17.01 -0.40 9.56
N GLU A 93 -17.54 -0.17 8.36
CA GLU A 93 -19.00 -0.06 8.13
C GLU A 93 -19.73 -1.38 8.46
N SER A 94 -19.13 -2.51 8.12
CA SER A 94 -19.73 -3.83 8.38
C SER A 94 -19.85 -4.18 9.87
N ILE A 95 -19.02 -3.56 10.70
CA ILE A 95 -19.03 -3.72 12.17
C ILE A 95 -19.63 -2.51 12.90
N ASP A 96 -20.35 -1.66 12.20
CA ASP A 96 -21.00 -0.45 12.73
C ASP A 96 -20.05 0.56 13.43
N ALA A 97 -18.76 0.54 13.06
CA ALA A 97 -17.74 1.45 13.61
C ALA A 97 -17.74 2.83 12.96
N VAL A 98 -18.26 2.96 11.75
CA VAL A 98 -18.38 4.21 11.01
C VAL A 98 -19.72 4.28 10.26
N GLU A 99 -20.09 5.48 9.82
CA GLU A 99 -21.28 5.71 9.01
C GLU A 99 -21.25 4.89 7.71
N SER A 100 -22.43 4.42 7.27
CA SER A 100 -22.59 3.71 6.01
C SER A 100 -22.18 4.57 4.82
N GLU A 101 -21.57 3.95 3.80
CA GLU A 101 -21.11 4.60 2.56
C GLU A 101 -19.93 5.58 2.74
N LEU A 102 -19.35 5.69 3.95
CA LEU A 102 -18.19 6.53 4.21
C LEU A 102 -16.98 6.16 3.33
N HIS A 103 -16.83 4.87 2.97
CA HIS A 103 -15.75 4.43 2.08
C HIS A 103 -15.82 5.07 0.68
N ASP A 104 -17.00 5.46 0.20
CA ASP A 104 -17.17 6.11 -1.10
C ASP A 104 -16.74 7.57 -1.09
N GLU A 105 -16.70 8.20 0.09
CA GLU A 105 -16.19 9.57 0.27
C GLU A 105 -14.65 9.64 0.16
N ILE A 106 -13.95 8.51 0.13
CA ILE A 106 -12.50 8.50 -0.10
C ILE A 106 -12.21 8.77 -1.57
N LEU A 107 -11.83 10.00 -1.87
CA LEU A 107 -11.50 10.46 -3.21
C LEU A 107 -10.14 9.91 -3.66
N LEU A 108 -10.14 8.98 -4.60
CA LEU A 108 -8.92 8.42 -5.17
C LEU A 108 -8.32 9.37 -6.23
N PRO A 109 -6.99 9.56 -6.25
CA PRO A 109 -6.33 10.31 -7.30
C PRO A 109 -6.55 9.65 -8.66
N THR A 110 -6.75 10.44 -9.70
CA THR A 110 -6.80 9.95 -11.08
C THR A 110 -5.38 9.68 -11.58
N LEU A 111 -5.16 8.52 -12.17
CA LEU A 111 -3.89 8.16 -12.81
C LEU A 111 -3.93 8.54 -14.29
N ASN A 112 -2.91 9.23 -14.77
CA ASN A 112 -2.69 9.40 -16.21
C ASN A 112 -2.06 8.12 -16.79
N LYS A 113 -2.34 7.81 -18.05
CA LYS A 113 -1.96 6.56 -18.73
C LYS A 113 -0.47 6.16 -18.60
N ASN A 114 0.42 7.10 -18.30
CA ASN A 114 1.87 6.86 -18.21
C ASN A 114 2.42 6.87 -16.78
N GLN A 115 1.59 7.13 -15.76
CA GLN A 115 2.06 7.19 -14.37
C GLN A 115 2.19 5.81 -13.70
N ASP A 116 1.60 4.78 -14.32
CA ASP A 116 1.55 3.42 -13.80
C ASP A 116 2.69 2.52 -14.32
N SER A 117 3.41 2.97 -15.34
CA SER A 117 4.55 2.28 -15.92
C SER A 117 5.86 3.03 -15.62
N ARG A 118 6.86 2.31 -15.12
CA ARG A 118 8.23 2.81 -15.08
C ARG A 118 8.89 2.41 -16.38
N ASP A 119 9.18 3.40 -17.22
CA ASP A 119 9.93 3.22 -18.48
C ASP A 119 11.45 3.18 -18.24
N GLU A 120 11.88 2.92 -16.98
CA GLU A 120 13.28 2.73 -16.67
C GLU A 120 13.72 1.32 -17.09
N MET A 121 14.36 1.24 -18.23
CA MET A 121 14.98 0.01 -18.73
C MET A 121 16.51 0.09 -18.55
N LEU A 122 17.09 -1.07 -18.23
CA LEU A 122 18.55 -1.20 -18.28
C LEU A 122 18.99 -1.23 -19.74
N GLU A 123 19.73 -0.21 -20.18
CA GLU A 123 20.24 -0.15 -21.54
C GLU A 123 21.17 -1.34 -21.84
N SER A 124 21.09 -1.85 -23.07
CA SER A 124 21.85 -3.03 -23.52
C SER A 124 23.35 -2.89 -23.29
N ASP A 125 23.92 -1.75 -23.64
CA ASP A 125 25.36 -1.48 -23.45
C ASP A 125 25.78 -1.54 -21.98
N ARG A 126 24.92 -1.03 -21.09
CA ARG A 126 25.17 -1.08 -19.65
C ARG A 126 25.04 -2.48 -19.10
N ALA A 127 24.06 -3.25 -19.58
CA ALA A 127 23.88 -4.65 -19.23
C ALA A 127 25.09 -5.49 -19.66
N GLU A 128 25.60 -5.30 -20.87
CA GLU A 128 26.78 -6.01 -21.35
C GLU A 128 28.04 -5.71 -20.55
N LYS A 129 28.23 -4.46 -20.13
CA LYS A 129 29.33 -4.09 -19.22
C LYS A 129 29.22 -4.80 -17.87
N ILE A 130 28.02 -4.90 -17.32
CA ILE A 130 27.75 -5.63 -16.05
C ILE A 130 28.03 -7.12 -16.25
N ARG A 131 27.56 -7.73 -17.33
CA ARG A 131 27.83 -9.15 -17.66
C ARG A 131 29.34 -9.42 -17.79
N ALA A 132 30.06 -8.56 -18.52
CA ALA A 132 31.50 -8.68 -18.68
C ALA A 132 32.24 -8.57 -17.34
N TYR A 133 31.81 -7.68 -16.46
CA TYR A 133 32.34 -7.57 -15.10
C TYR A 133 32.14 -8.85 -14.30
N PHE A 134 30.91 -9.40 -14.27
CA PHE A 134 30.63 -10.64 -13.56
C PHE A 134 31.44 -11.84 -14.10
N ARG A 135 31.55 -11.96 -15.44
CA ARG A 135 32.33 -13.04 -16.06
C ARG A 135 33.80 -12.97 -15.69
N LYS A 136 34.33 -11.75 -15.53
CA LYS A 136 35.75 -11.56 -15.22
C LYS A 136 36.10 -11.66 -13.75
N PHE A 137 35.26 -11.11 -12.87
CA PHE A 137 35.61 -10.89 -11.46
C PHE A 137 34.76 -11.68 -10.47
N GLU A 138 33.54 -12.09 -10.85
CA GLU A 138 32.60 -12.82 -9.98
C GLU A 138 31.96 -14.01 -10.72
N TYR A 139 32.74 -14.71 -11.52
CA TYR A 139 32.25 -15.85 -12.32
C TYR A 139 31.56 -16.89 -11.45
N ALA A 140 30.35 -17.35 -11.90
CA ALA A 140 29.50 -18.32 -11.20
C ALA A 140 29.08 -17.93 -9.78
N SER A 141 29.24 -16.67 -9.38
CA SER A 141 28.66 -16.18 -8.12
C SER A 141 27.12 -16.18 -8.22
N ILE A 142 26.44 -16.19 -7.06
CA ILE A 142 24.96 -16.07 -7.01
C ILE A 142 24.48 -14.83 -7.77
N LYS A 143 25.19 -13.71 -7.61
CA LYS A 143 24.85 -12.45 -8.30
C LYS A 143 24.96 -12.59 -9.82
N HIS A 144 26.02 -13.24 -10.31
CA HIS A 144 26.21 -13.50 -11.74
C HIS A 144 25.11 -14.41 -12.28
N CYS A 145 24.81 -15.53 -11.62
CA CYS A 145 23.75 -16.44 -12.02
C CYS A 145 22.37 -15.75 -12.05
N LEU A 146 22.02 -15.00 -11.00
CA LEU A 146 20.77 -14.27 -10.95
C LEU A 146 20.65 -13.21 -12.07
N PHE A 147 21.74 -12.47 -12.31
CA PHE A 147 21.75 -11.46 -13.38
C PHE A 147 21.54 -12.10 -14.77
N GLU A 148 22.21 -13.20 -15.06
CA GLU A 148 22.06 -13.92 -16.35
C GLU A 148 20.64 -14.53 -16.48
N ILE A 149 20.06 -15.05 -15.40
CA ILE A 149 18.67 -15.54 -15.41
C ILE A 149 17.69 -14.39 -15.72
N PHE A 150 17.76 -13.29 -15.00
CA PHE A 150 16.87 -12.15 -15.22
C PHE A 150 17.03 -11.56 -16.63
N TRP A 151 18.27 -11.43 -17.10
CA TRP A 151 18.55 -10.90 -18.42
C TRP A 151 18.02 -11.81 -19.54
N SER A 152 18.20 -13.12 -19.41
CA SER A 152 17.85 -14.09 -20.44
C SER A 152 16.38 -14.46 -20.45
N THR A 153 15.70 -14.41 -19.30
CA THR A 153 14.33 -14.90 -19.16
C THR A 153 13.29 -13.82 -18.91
N SER A 154 13.73 -12.59 -18.60
CA SER A 154 12.85 -11.52 -18.13
C SER A 154 11.98 -11.91 -16.93
N ALA A 155 12.43 -12.89 -16.14
CA ALA A 155 11.71 -13.38 -14.96
C ALA A 155 11.58 -12.29 -13.88
N ARG A 156 10.47 -12.31 -13.16
CA ARG A 156 10.31 -11.45 -11.99
C ARG A 156 11.09 -11.99 -10.79
N LEU A 157 11.58 -11.11 -9.93
CA LEU A 157 12.35 -11.48 -8.74
C LEU A 157 11.69 -12.56 -7.88
N GLY A 158 10.37 -12.59 -7.80
CA GLY A 158 9.63 -13.59 -7.03
C GLY A 158 9.45 -14.95 -7.73
N ALA A 159 9.97 -15.12 -8.95
CA ALA A 159 9.91 -16.37 -9.73
C ALA A 159 11.22 -17.17 -9.67
N VAL A 160 12.25 -16.64 -9.03
CA VAL A 160 13.58 -17.22 -8.80
C VAL A 160 13.86 -17.28 -7.31
#